data_1e11f480b87ee55d5b00706e280eb52c
#
_entry.id   1e11f480b87ee55d5b00706e280eb52c
#
_cell.length_a   1.000
_cell.length_b   1.000
_cell.length_c   1.000
_cell.angle_alpha   90.00
_cell.angle_beta   90.00
_cell.angle_gamma   90.00
#
_symmetry.space_group_name_H-M   'P 1'
#
loop_
_entity.id
_entity.type
_entity.pdbx_description
1 polymer ?
#
loop_
_entity_poly.entity_id
_entity_poly.type
_entity_poly.pdbx_seq_one_letter_code
_entity_poly.pdbx_strand_id
1 'polypeptide(L)'
;MSKTEETRRLCVGVDLHKTQFTVSALTEDGEIVLQEEYRTTPDGYSEFIEEMHRYEEEDGCSIELAVETTGNARFFKNQMEREFFDVTVVNTNKFKVITYSTKKTDANDALTLAMYLQKEMLPEAHLCSQTSEEIRRMLKTRRILVQSSVKIKNQITECFLAMELRRMQLSFKAKEKGRN
;
A
#
# COMPACT_ATOMS: atom_id res chain seq x y z
N MET A 1 -19.48 28.30 33.66
CA MET A 1 -18.26 27.92 32.94
C MET A 1 -18.47 26.48 32.56
N SER A 2 -18.89 26.23 31.32
CA SER A 2 -19.06 24.85 30.82
C SER A 2 -17.65 24.30 30.56
N LYS A 3 -17.28 23.23 31.26
CA LYS A 3 -16.18 22.38 30.86
C LYS A 3 -16.55 21.85 29.47
N THR A 4 -15.86 22.27 28.44
CA THR A 4 -15.79 21.53 27.22
C THR A 4 -15.19 20.17 27.60
N GLU A 5 -15.98 19.10 27.56
CA GLU A 5 -15.47 17.76 27.65
C GLU A 5 -14.51 17.61 26.42
N GLU A 6 -13.23 17.57 26.68
CA GLU A 6 -12.24 17.23 25.67
C GLU A 6 -12.56 15.80 25.24
N THR A 7 -13.15 15.66 24.06
CA THR A 7 -13.41 14.34 23.46
C THR A 7 -12.05 13.67 23.26
N ARG A 8 -11.84 12.53 23.91
CA ARG A 8 -10.59 11.76 23.77
C ARG A 8 -10.46 11.30 22.32
N ARG A 9 -9.25 11.37 21.76
CA ARG A 9 -8.97 10.85 20.40
C ARG A 9 -8.39 9.44 20.46
N LEU A 10 -8.90 8.57 19.60
CA LEU A 10 -8.30 7.27 19.33
C LEU A 10 -7.68 7.28 17.94
N CYS A 11 -6.36 7.20 17.88
CA CYS A 11 -5.60 7.23 16.64
C CYS A 11 -5.36 5.80 16.14
N VAL A 12 -5.96 5.45 15.02
CA VAL A 12 -5.97 4.08 14.48
C VAL A 12 -5.17 4.02 13.18
N GLY A 13 -4.08 3.29 13.19
CA GLY A 13 -3.30 2.98 11.99
C GLY A 13 -3.76 1.67 11.36
N VAL A 14 -3.89 1.66 10.03
CA VAL A 14 -4.38 0.50 9.27
C VAL A 14 -3.40 0.16 8.16
N ASP A 15 -2.82 -1.03 8.21
CA ASP A 15 -2.01 -1.59 7.14
C ASP A 15 -2.85 -2.53 6.28
N LEU A 16 -3.19 -2.07 5.06
CA LEU A 16 -4.08 -2.75 4.14
C LEU A 16 -3.37 -3.71 3.22
N HIS A 17 -3.68 -5.00 3.36
CA HIS A 17 -3.29 -6.03 2.41
C HIS A 17 -4.47 -6.50 1.53
N LYS A 18 -4.19 -7.42 0.61
CA LYS A 18 -5.19 -7.91 -0.34
C LYS A 18 -6.28 -8.76 0.32
N THR A 19 -5.93 -9.55 1.32
CA THR A 19 -6.80 -10.55 1.96
C THR A 19 -7.14 -10.23 3.40
N GLN A 20 -6.36 -9.35 4.03
CA GLN A 20 -6.47 -8.96 5.43
C GLN A 20 -5.99 -7.53 5.63
N PHE A 21 -6.28 -6.96 6.76
CA PHE A 21 -5.70 -5.69 7.19
C PHE A 21 -5.39 -5.75 8.68
N THR A 22 -4.25 -5.18 9.05
CA THR A 22 -3.78 -5.12 10.44
C THR A 22 -4.05 -3.74 10.99
N VAL A 23 -4.55 -3.69 12.22
CA VAL A 23 -4.95 -2.47 12.91
C VAL A 23 -4.15 -2.32 14.19
N SER A 24 -3.73 -1.10 14.48
CA SER A 24 -3.21 -0.70 15.79
C SER A 24 -3.86 0.60 16.21
N ALA A 25 -4.43 0.64 17.42
CA ALA A 25 -5.06 1.83 17.97
C ALA A 25 -4.31 2.35 19.20
N LEU A 26 -4.09 3.66 19.22
CA LEU A 26 -3.41 4.39 20.29
C LEU A 26 -4.32 5.44 20.89
N THR A 27 -4.28 5.55 22.22
CA THR A 27 -4.84 6.70 22.93
C THR A 27 -3.98 7.94 22.73
N GLU A 28 -4.48 9.11 23.15
CA GLU A 28 -3.70 10.37 23.17
C GLU A 28 -2.41 10.27 23.99
N ASP A 29 -2.43 9.46 25.05
CA ASP A 29 -1.25 9.23 25.90
C ASP A 29 -0.23 8.25 25.28
N GLY A 30 -0.57 7.67 24.13
CA GLY A 30 0.29 6.71 23.41
C GLY A 30 0.20 5.29 23.92
N GLU A 31 -0.86 4.96 24.69
CA GLU A 31 -1.14 3.60 25.12
C GLU A 31 -1.78 2.81 23.97
N ILE A 32 -1.27 1.60 23.72
CA ILE A 32 -1.84 0.70 22.72
C ILE A 32 -3.06 0.00 23.33
N VAL A 33 -4.24 0.28 22.78
CA VAL A 33 -5.50 -0.31 23.27
C VAL A 33 -6.02 -1.42 22.36
N LEU A 34 -5.57 -1.46 21.11
CA LEU A 34 -5.96 -2.49 20.14
C LEU A 34 -4.80 -2.84 19.22
N GLN A 35 -4.58 -4.14 19.00
CA GLN A 35 -3.75 -4.69 17.93
C GLN A 35 -4.39 -5.97 17.41
N GLU A 36 -5.06 -5.87 16.28
CA GLU A 36 -5.86 -6.96 15.71
C GLU A 36 -5.70 -7.06 14.20
N GLU A 37 -6.04 -8.21 13.65
CA GLU A 37 -6.05 -8.48 12.23
C GLU A 37 -7.45 -8.86 11.76
N TYR A 38 -7.95 -8.18 10.73
CA TYR A 38 -9.26 -8.40 10.14
C TYR A 38 -9.13 -8.88 8.71
N ARG A 39 -10.13 -9.62 8.24
CA ARG A 39 -10.18 -10.03 6.82
C ARG A 39 -10.70 -8.89 5.95
N THR A 40 -10.17 -8.80 4.73
CA THR A 40 -10.66 -7.87 3.70
C THR A 40 -11.92 -8.44 3.02
N THR A 41 -12.94 -8.77 3.84
CA THR A 41 -14.25 -9.28 3.44
C THR A 41 -15.34 -8.37 4.04
N PRO A 42 -16.59 -8.41 3.52
CA PRO A 42 -17.68 -7.63 4.12
C PRO A 42 -17.83 -7.88 5.63
N ASP A 43 -17.76 -9.14 6.06
CA ASP A 43 -17.88 -9.51 7.48
C ASP A 43 -16.71 -8.94 8.30
N GLY A 44 -15.46 -9.02 7.81
CA GLY A 44 -14.32 -8.47 8.53
C GLY A 44 -14.32 -6.93 8.60
N TYR A 45 -14.88 -6.25 7.59
CA TYR A 45 -15.12 -4.80 7.68
C TYR A 45 -16.21 -4.48 8.72
N SER A 46 -17.30 -5.26 8.77
CA SER A 46 -18.37 -5.07 9.77
C SER A 46 -17.82 -5.27 11.19
N GLU A 47 -17.06 -6.33 11.42
CA GLU A 47 -16.42 -6.62 12.71
C GLU A 47 -15.51 -5.47 13.17
N PHE A 48 -14.68 -4.93 12.28
CA PHE A 48 -13.85 -3.76 12.56
C PHE A 48 -14.67 -2.50 12.87
N ILE A 49 -15.72 -2.22 12.10
CA ILE A 49 -16.59 -1.06 12.31
C ILE A 49 -17.32 -1.16 13.65
N GLU A 50 -17.85 -2.33 14.00
CA GLU A 50 -18.50 -2.59 15.29
C GLU A 50 -17.52 -2.37 16.46
N GLU A 51 -16.26 -2.78 16.31
CA GLU A 51 -15.22 -2.54 17.30
C GLU A 51 -14.95 -1.03 17.48
N MET A 52 -14.84 -0.28 16.38
CA MET A 52 -14.61 1.17 16.44
C MET A 52 -15.80 1.90 17.08
N HIS A 53 -17.03 1.56 16.72
CA HIS A 53 -18.22 2.15 17.34
C HIS A 53 -18.31 1.84 18.85
N ARG A 54 -17.83 0.67 19.29
CA ARG A 54 -17.75 0.35 20.72
C ARG A 54 -16.85 1.33 21.47
N TYR A 55 -15.69 1.68 20.93
CA TYR A 55 -14.82 2.71 21.53
C TYR A 55 -15.48 4.10 21.56
N GLU A 56 -16.26 4.46 20.52
CA GLU A 56 -17.01 5.72 20.52
C GLU A 56 -18.09 5.74 21.62
N GLU A 57 -18.84 4.65 21.77
CA GLU A 57 -19.97 4.56 22.70
C GLU A 57 -19.53 4.39 24.17
N GLU A 58 -18.55 3.50 24.43
CA GLU A 58 -18.12 3.15 25.79
C GLU A 58 -17.12 4.17 26.36
N ASP A 59 -16.18 4.63 25.55
CA ASP A 59 -15.08 5.50 25.99
C ASP A 59 -15.26 6.97 25.61
N GLY A 60 -16.27 7.29 24.79
CA GLY A 60 -16.55 8.65 24.31
C GLY A 60 -15.41 9.20 23.44
N CYS A 61 -14.70 8.33 22.73
CA CYS A 61 -13.57 8.69 21.87
C CYS A 61 -14.03 9.15 20.49
N SER A 62 -13.34 10.10 19.88
CA SER A 62 -13.42 10.33 18.43
C SER A 62 -12.40 9.44 17.72
N ILE A 63 -12.84 8.73 16.67
CA ILE A 63 -11.99 7.80 15.92
C ILE A 63 -11.37 8.50 14.73
N GLU A 64 -10.04 8.52 14.68
CA GLU A 64 -9.26 8.98 13.51
C GLU A 64 -8.48 7.81 12.93
N LEU A 65 -8.64 7.58 11.63
CA LEU A 65 -8.02 6.45 10.92
C LEU A 65 -6.92 6.94 9.99
N ALA A 66 -5.80 6.24 9.96
CA ALA A 66 -4.73 6.45 8.97
C ALA A 66 -4.48 5.19 8.15
N VAL A 67 -4.42 5.32 6.83
CA VAL A 67 -4.19 4.19 5.91
C VAL A 67 -3.20 4.57 4.82
N GLU A 68 -2.27 3.68 4.46
CA GLU A 68 -1.35 3.93 3.34
C GLU A 68 -2.05 3.90 1.97
N THR A 69 -1.51 4.67 1.02
CA THR A 69 -1.97 4.68 -0.38
C THR A 69 -1.69 3.34 -1.06
N THR A 70 -2.60 2.39 -0.91
CA THR A 70 -2.60 1.08 -1.57
C THR A 70 -3.73 0.99 -2.60
N GLY A 71 -3.81 -0.12 -3.34
CA GLY A 71 -4.87 -0.35 -4.31
C GLY A 71 -6.29 -0.34 -3.71
N ASN A 72 -6.40 -0.66 -2.42
CA ASN A 72 -7.68 -0.75 -1.70
C ASN A 72 -7.97 0.47 -0.81
N ALA A 73 -7.03 1.41 -0.66
CA ALA A 73 -7.17 2.56 0.24
C ALA A 73 -8.43 3.39 -0.02
N ARG A 74 -8.78 3.61 -1.30
CA ARG A 74 -10.01 4.32 -1.66
C ARG A 74 -11.27 3.58 -1.20
N PHE A 75 -11.31 2.27 -1.40
CA PHE A 75 -12.46 1.46 -0.96
C PHE A 75 -12.60 1.53 0.55
N PHE A 76 -11.51 1.31 1.28
CA PHE A 76 -11.45 1.43 2.73
C PHE A 76 -11.94 2.80 3.20
N LYS A 77 -11.35 3.89 2.69
CA LYS A 77 -11.76 5.26 3.01
C LYS A 77 -13.25 5.47 2.82
N ASN A 78 -13.77 5.10 1.64
CA ASN A 78 -15.19 5.28 1.35
C ASN A 78 -16.12 4.47 2.28
N GLN A 79 -15.69 3.30 2.74
CA GLN A 79 -16.46 2.50 3.70
C GLN A 79 -16.46 3.15 5.09
N MET A 80 -15.30 3.56 5.58
CA MET A 80 -15.15 4.19 6.90
C MET A 80 -15.86 5.57 6.97
N GLU A 81 -15.76 6.38 5.92
CA GLU A 81 -16.44 7.68 5.86
C GLU A 81 -18.00 7.55 5.83
N ARG A 82 -18.54 6.43 5.39
CA ARG A 82 -19.99 6.16 5.50
C ARG A 82 -20.44 5.96 6.93
N GLU A 83 -19.56 5.46 7.76
CA GLU A 83 -19.75 5.29 9.21
C GLU A 83 -19.27 6.53 10.00
N PHE A 84 -19.01 7.65 9.29
CA PHE A 84 -18.60 8.94 9.85
C PHE A 84 -17.22 8.98 10.50
N PHE A 85 -16.37 7.98 10.27
CA PHE A 85 -14.98 8.02 10.73
C PHE A 85 -14.14 8.97 9.87
N ASP A 86 -13.23 9.72 10.50
CA ASP A 86 -12.25 10.52 9.77
C ASP A 86 -11.09 9.65 9.26
N VAL A 87 -10.80 9.71 7.94
CA VAL A 87 -9.79 8.85 7.31
C VAL A 87 -8.73 9.66 6.58
N THR A 88 -7.55 9.66 7.13
CA THR A 88 -6.35 10.21 6.50
C THR A 88 -5.67 9.14 5.63
N VAL A 89 -5.57 9.41 4.33
CA VAL A 89 -4.78 8.57 3.41
C VAL A 89 -3.35 9.10 3.33
N VAL A 90 -2.39 8.23 3.61
CA VAL A 90 -0.98 8.59 3.74
C VAL A 90 -0.21 8.37 2.44
N ASN A 91 0.61 9.34 2.03
CA ASN A 91 1.50 9.20 0.90
C ASN A 91 2.69 8.28 1.25
N THR A 92 2.62 7.02 0.85
CA THR A 92 3.61 5.99 1.14
C THR A 92 5.04 6.40 0.78
N ASN A 93 5.25 7.11 -0.33
CA ASN A 93 6.59 7.51 -0.75
C ASN A 93 7.21 8.58 0.16
N LYS A 94 6.42 9.56 0.58
CA LYS A 94 6.86 10.58 1.53
C LYS A 94 7.02 10.00 2.92
N PHE A 95 6.13 9.12 3.33
CA PHE A 95 6.14 8.46 4.63
C PHE A 95 7.38 7.58 4.82
N LYS A 96 7.79 6.81 3.81
CA LYS A 96 9.02 6.01 3.85
C LYS A 96 10.30 6.80 4.07
N VAL A 97 10.33 8.07 3.67
CA VAL A 97 11.48 8.95 3.90
C VAL A 97 11.57 9.35 5.38
N ILE A 98 10.42 9.42 6.06
CA ILE A 98 10.32 9.83 7.46
C ILE A 98 10.52 8.63 8.39
N THR A 99 10.01 7.46 7.99
CA THR A 99 10.06 6.22 8.78
C THR A 99 11.15 5.28 8.28
N TYR A 100 12.36 5.45 8.76
CA TYR A 100 13.45 4.50 8.50
C TYR A 100 13.39 3.39 9.56
N SER A 101 12.58 2.35 9.33
CA SER A 101 12.49 1.19 10.23
C SER A 101 13.23 -0.01 9.65
N THR A 102 14.09 -0.62 10.49
CA THR A 102 14.85 -1.84 10.15
C THR A 102 14.07 -3.14 10.40
N LYS A 103 12.96 -3.09 11.13
CA LYS A 103 12.10 -4.24 11.43
C LYS A 103 10.70 -4.01 10.85
N LYS A 104 10.46 -4.58 9.68
CA LYS A 104 9.15 -4.56 9.03
C LYS A 104 8.30 -5.75 9.50
N THR A 105 7.20 -5.45 10.17
CA THR A 105 6.06 -6.37 10.37
C THR A 105 4.79 -5.56 10.20
N ASP A 106 3.72 -6.20 9.74
CA ASP A 106 2.43 -5.54 9.48
C ASP A 106 1.89 -4.82 10.74
N ALA A 107 2.05 -5.43 11.91
CA ALA A 107 1.71 -4.82 13.19
C ALA A 107 2.54 -3.55 13.49
N ASN A 108 3.83 -3.55 13.17
CA ASN A 108 4.69 -2.37 13.34
C ASN A 108 4.36 -1.29 12.32
N ASP A 109 3.95 -1.65 11.11
CA ASP A 109 3.58 -0.70 10.07
C ASP A 109 2.25 -0.01 10.46
N ALA A 110 1.25 -0.74 10.95
CA ALA A 110 0.00 -0.19 11.49
C ALA A 110 0.25 0.69 12.74
N LEU A 111 1.06 0.22 13.68
CA LEU A 111 1.42 1.00 14.88
C LEU A 111 2.15 2.30 14.52
N THR A 112 3.06 2.24 13.55
CA THR A 112 3.78 3.42 13.08
C THR A 112 2.81 4.46 12.49
N LEU A 113 1.83 4.03 11.69
CA LEU A 113 0.77 4.92 11.17
C LEU A 113 -0.01 5.59 12.30
N ALA A 114 -0.45 4.82 13.31
CA ALA A 114 -1.16 5.36 14.47
C ALA A 114 -0.33 6.38 15.26
N MET A 115 0.95 6.09 15.51
CA MET A 115 1.88 7.01 16.19
C MET A 115 2.10 8.32 15.45
N TYR A 116 2.20 8.28 14.12
CA TYR A 116 2.37 9.50 13.32
C TYR A 116 1.06 10.27 13.12
N LEU A 117 -0.08 9.57 13.14
CA LEU A 117 -1.40 10.20 13.17
C LEU A 117 -1.58 10.98 14.47
N GLN A 118 -1.31 10.35 15.61
CA GLN A 118 -1.36 11.00 16.93
C GLN A 118 -0.52 12.28 17.01
N LYS A 119 0.65 12.30 16.34
CA LYS A 119 1.55 13.45 16.30
C LYS A 119 1.22 14.46 15.21
N GLU A 120 0.17 14.25 14.42
CA GLU A 120 -0.21 15.07 13.27
C GLU A 120 0.92 15.24 12.24
N MET A 121 1.76 14.20 12.08
CA MET A 121 2.96 14.23 11.23
C MET A 121 2.80 13.38 9.96
N LEU A 122 1.59 12.96 9.63
CA LEU A 122 1.36 12.14 8.45
C LEU A 122 1.40 12.99 7.16
N PRO A 123 2.19 12.60 6.16
CA PRO A 123 2.16 13.22 4.85
C PRO A 123 0.92 12.75 4.07
N GLU A 124 -0.13 13.55 4.07
CA GLU A 124 -1.37 13.22 3.40
C GLU A 124 -1.20 12.98 1.90
N ALA A 125 -1.96 12.03 1.37
CA ALA A 125 -2.10 11.75 -0.05
C ALA A 125 -3.43 12.29 -0.57
N HIS A 126 -3.36 13.14 -1.57
CA HIS A 126 -4.56 13.53 -2.29
C HIS A 126 -5.01 12.40 -3.22
N LEU A 127 -6.15 11.77 -2.92
CA LEU A 127 -6.76 10.78 -3.80
C LEU A 127 -7.38 11.49 -5.00
N CYS A 128 -6.88 11.21 -6.20
CA CYS A 128 -7.48 11.74 -7.42
C CYS A 128 -8.89 11.17 -7.65
N SER A 129 -9.67 11.74 -8.57
CA SER A 129 -10.99 11.20 -8.90
C SER A 129 -10.91 9.73 -9.36
N GLN A 130 -11.97 8.97 -9.17
CA GLN A 130 -12.06 7.56 -9.59
C GLN A 130 -11.73 7.40 -11.08
N THR A 131 -12.29 8.25 -11.94
CA THR A 131 -12.01 8.24 -13.37
C THR A 131 -10.52 8.46 -13.68
N SER A 132 -9.87 9.41 -12.98
CA SER A 132 -8.42 9.65 -13.15
C SER A 132 -7.60 8.45 -12.70
N GLU A 133 -8.03 7.75 -11.68
CA GLU A 133 -7.36 6.53 -11.19
C GLU A 133 -7.48 5.39 -12.19
N GLU A 134 -8.65 5.18 -12.77
CA GLU A 134 -8.89 4.19 -13.82
C GLU A 134 -8.02 4.45 -15.06
N ILE A 135 -7.97 5.70 -15.52
CA ILE A 135 -7.09 6.10 -16.63
C ILE A 135 -5.61 5.83 -16.29
N ARG A 136 -5.15 6.18 -15.09
CA ARG A 136 -3.77 5.90 -14.65
C ARG A 136 -3.46 4.40 -14.62
N ARG A 137 -4.40 3.56 -14.16
CA ARG A 137 -4.26 2.09 -14.18
C ARG A 137 -4.12 1.56 -15.61
N MET A 138 -4.95 2.03 -16.55
CA MET A 138 -4.87 1.66 -17.96
C MET A 138 -3.54 2.08 -18.59
N LEU A 139 -3.08 3.31 -18.34
CA LEU A 139 -1.79 3.80 -18.83
C LEU A 139 -0.61 3.01 -18.26
N LYS A 140 -0.65 2.66 -16.97
CA LYS A 140 0.35 1.81 -16.33
C LYS A 140 0.41 0.43 -16.96
N THR A 141 -0.74 -0.20 -17.19
CA THR A 141 -0.84 -1.50 -17.85
C THR A 141 -0.30 -1.44 -19.27
N ARG A 142 -0.69 -0.43 -20.06
CA ARG A 142 -0.13 -0.22 -21.40
C ARG A 142 1.39 -0.09 -21.38
N ARG A 143 1.94 0.69 -20.44
CA ARG A 143 3.40 0.86 -20.30
C ARG A 143 4.10 -0.47 -20.03
N ILE A 144 3.56 -1.31 -19.14
CA ILE A 144 4.11 -2.63 -18.84
C ILE A 144 4.11 -3.52 -20.08
N LEU A 145 3.00 -3.57 -20.81
CA LEU A 145 2.88 -4.36 -22.03
C LEU A 145 3.87 -3.92 -23.12
N VAL A 146 4.03 -2.61 -23.33
CA VAL A 146 5.01 -2.07 -24.28
C VAL A 146 6.43 -2.43 -23.87
N GLN A 147 6.79 -2.26 -22.60
CA GLN A 147 8.12 -2.64 -22.09
C GLN A 147 8.39 -4.14 -22.22
N SER A 148 7.41 -4.99 -21.95
CA SER A 148 7.54 -6.45 -22.13
C SER A 148 7.72 -6.81 -23.60
N SER A 149 6.96 -6.19 -24.49
CA SER A 149 7.12 -6.40 -25.95
C SER A 149 8.52 -6.03 -26.42
N VAL A 150 9.08 -4.89 -25.97
CA VAL A 150 10.44 -4.48 -26.29
C VAL A 150 11.47 -5.49 -25.76
N LYS A 151 11.32 -5.94 -24.51
CA LYS A 151 12.23 -6.95 -23.94
C LYS A 151 12.22 -8.25 -24.75
N ILE A 152 11.05 -8.75 -25.12
CA ILE A 152 10.92 -9.97 -25.92
C ILE A 152 11.57 -9.78 -27.29
N LYS A 153 11.34 -8.65 -28.00
CA LYS A 153 11.97 -8.35 -29.27
C LYS A 153 13.49 -8.34 -29.17
N ASN A 154 14.05 -7.72 -28.14
CA ASN A 154 15.50 -7.68 -27.92
C ASN A 154 16.05 -9.10 -27.68
N GLN A 155 15.40 -9.92 -26.85
CA GLN A 155 15.80 -11.30 -26.62
C GLN A 155 15.81 -12.15 -27.92
N ILE A 156 14.77 -11.99 -28.74
CA ILE A 156 14.70 -12.67 -30.04
C ILE A 156 15.88 -12.24 -30.93
N THR A 157 16.16 -10.93 -30.99
CA THR A 157 17.29 -10.40 -31.78
C THR A 157 18.62 -10.95 -31.28
N GLU A 158 18.83 -10.98 -29.97
CA GLU A 158 20.05 -11.58 -29.37
C GLU A 158 20.20 -13.07 -29.71
N CYS A 159 19.10 -13.84 -29.65
CA CYS A 159 19.13 -15.25 -30.05
C CYS A 159 19.52 -15.42 -31.52
N PHE A 160 18.97 -14.61 -32.44
CA PHE A 160 19.36 -14.67 -33.86
C PHE A 160 20.82 -14.32 -34.11
N LEU A 161 21.33 -13.26 -33.48
CA LEU A 161 22.74 -12.86 -33.57
C LEU A 161 23.66 -13.97 -33.04
N ALA A 162 23.33 -14.59 -31.92
CA ALA A 162 24.11 -15.72 -31.38
C ALA A 162 24.14 -16.93 -32.32
N MET A 163 23.01 -17.22 -32.98
CA MET A 163 22.94 -18.31 -33.98
C MET A 163 23.78 -18.01 -35.23
N GLU A 164 23.72 -16.78 -35.72
CA GLU A 164 24.53 -16.36 -36.86
C GLU A 164 26.04 -16.42 -36.58
N LEU A 165 26.46 -15.90 -35.42
CA LEU A 165 27.85 -15.97 -34.97
C LEU A 165 28.33 -17.42 -34.88
N ARG A 166 27.52 -18.31 -34.33
CA ARG A 166 27.85 -19.73 -34.26
C ARG A 166 27.98 -20.36 -35.66
N ARG A 167 27.11 -20.01 -36.60
CA ARG A 167 27.15 -20.48 -37.99
C ARG A 167 28.41 -20.01 -38.68
N MET A 168 28.81 -18.75 -38.50
CA MET A 168 30.06 -18.20 -39.04
C MET A 168 31.28 -18.93 -38.48
N GLN A 169 31.35 -19.17 -37.16
CA GLN A 169 32.45 -19.91 -36.53
C GLN A 169 32.59 -21.32 -37.09
N LEU A 170 31.50 -22.04 -37.32
CA LEU A 170 31.50 -23.38 -37.88
C LEU A 170 31.98 -23.36 -39.34
N SER A 171 31.59 -22.34 -40.13
CA SER A 171 32.06 -22.16 -41.52
C SER A 171 33.56 -21.89 -41.59
N PHE A 172 34.13 -21.10 -40.70
CA PHE A 172 35.57 -20.86 -40.61
C PHE A 172 36.33 -22.12 -40.27
N LYS A 173 35.91 -22.89 -39.28
CA LYS A 173 36.52 -24.17 -38.89
C LYS A 173 36.48 -25.22 -40.00
N ALA A 174 35.44 -25.26 -40.80
CA ALA A 174 35.33 -26.17 -41.93
C ALA A 174 36.31 -25.81 -43.06
N LYS A 175 36.53 -24.51 -43.32
CA LYS A 175 37.52 -24.04 -44.31
C LYS A 175 38.96 -24.30 -43.88
N GLU A 176 39.27 -24.24 -42.59
CA GLU A 176 40.63 -24.60 -42.08
C GLU A 176 40.90 -26.09 -42.21
N LYS A 177 39.92 -26.96 -41.93
CA LYS A 177 40.07 -28.42 -42.07
C LYS A 177 40.16 -28.92 -43.48
N GLY A 178 39.73 -28.19 -44.50
CA GLY A 178 39.84 -28.56 -45.94
C GLY A 178 41.10 -28.05 -46.60
N ARG A 179 42.01 -27.38 -45.87
CA ARG A 179 43.32 -26.88 -46.38
C ARG A 179 44.52 -27.71 -45.95
N ASN A 180 44.32 -28.70 -45.11
CA ASN A 180 45.35 -29.71 -44.79
C ASN A 180 44.99 -31.04 -45.48
#